data_5a201c88a08e7d83ed05918e2565f03c
#
_entry.id   5a201c88a08e7d83ed05918e2565f03c
#
_cell.length_a   1.000
_cell.length_b   1.000
_cell.length_c   1.000
_cell.angle_alpha   90.00
_cell.angle_beta   90.00
_cell.angle_gamma   90.00
#
_symmetry.space_group_name_H-M   'P 1'
#
loop_
_entity.id
_entity.type
_entity.pdbx_description
1 polymer ?
#
loop_
_entity_poly.entity_id
_entity_poly.type
_entity_poly.pdbx_seq_one_letter_code
_entity_poly.pdbx_strand_id
1 'polypeptide(L)'
;DRSVSRGLGDVYKRQEIDFIRLGSELSCDDSFRPYLIENVLEPCATRRQVQERIARCRVFVGTVATLSSKTELFRLKTFDVAIVDEATQILEPQLLGLLCTRNPAGADAIGKFILIGDHKQLPAVVLQSSEQSEVCDEALQAIGLYNLKDSLFERLYRNLSKESANRQASTSHSSSFIPHPSYDMLCRQGRMNIEVALFPNRAFYGGLLEPVGLPHQQGELTLAPELCDCEFAGLLTRRVAFLPAAVEPPAQSAKMNHSEARLSLIHI
;
A
#
# COMPACT_ATOMS: atom_id res chain seq x y z
N ASP A 1 0.54 -11.15 1.80
CA ASP A 1 0.94 -9.81 2.18
C ASP A 1 2.16 -9.78 3.13
N ARG A 2 3.21 -10.49 2.71
CA ARG A 2 4.43 -10.65 3.52
C ARG A 2 5.42 -9.48 3.38
N SER A 3 5.29 -8.65 2.33
CA SER A 3 6.29 -7.64 1.97
C SER A 3 6.14 -6.33 2.75
N VAL A 4 4.93 -5.84 2.97
CA VAL A 4 4.68 -4.54 3.60
C VAL A 4 5.07 -4.55 5.09
N SER A 5 4.68 -5.59 5.81
CA SER A 5 5.03 -5.69 7.24
C SER A 5 6.53 -5.93 7.49
N ARG A 6 7.27 -6.45 6.48
CA ARG A 6 8.74 -6.55 6.55
C ARG A 6 9.39 -5.16 6.46
N GLY A 7 8.97 -4.31 5.51
CA GLY A 7 9.59 -3.01 5.31
C GLY A 7 9.51 -2.11 6.55
N LEU A 8 8.34 -2.01 7.18
CA LEU A 8 8.17 -1.23 8.42
C LEU A 8 8.99 -1.80 9.57
N GLY A 9 9.00 -3.12 9.78
CA GLY A 9 9.81 -3.75 10.82
C GLY A 9 11.31 -3.50 10.63
N ASP A 10 11.82 -3.53 9.39
CA ASP A 10 13.22 -3.25 9.09
C ASP A 10 13.62 -1.81 9.41
N VAL A 11 12.75 -0.83 9.15
CA VAL A 11 12.98 0.58 9.49
C VAL A 11 13.13 0.74 11.01
N TYR A 12 12.22 0.18 11.79
CA TYR A 12 12.27 0.29 13.26
C TYR A 12 13.46 -0.44 13.87
N LYS A 13 13.80 -1.62 13.33
CA LYS A 13 14.98 -2.37 13.77
C LYS A 13 16.29 -1.61 13.55
N ARG A 14 16.45 -0.94 12.40
CA ARG A 14 17.64 -0.13 12.10
C ARG A 14 17.78 1.11 12.99
N GLN A 15 16.66 1.62 13.51
CA GLN A 15 16.62 2.80 14.37
C GLN A 15 16.61 2.46 15.87
N GLU A 16 16.74 1.16 16.22
CA GLU A 16 16.66 0.67 17.62
C GLU A 16 15.37 1.07 18.34
N ILE A 17 14.28 1.29 17.59
CA ILE A 17 12.99 1.63 18.15
C ILE A 17 12.34 0.37 18.70
N ASP A 18 11.93 0.41 19.97
CA ASP A 18 11.14 -0.65 20.61
C ASP A 18 9.75 -0.72 19.97
N PHE A 19 9.41 -1.88 19.40
CA PHE A 19 8.11 -2.12 18.78
C PHE A 19 7.57 -3.51 19.12
N ILE A 20 6.26 -3.67 19.05
CA ILE A 20 5.58 -4.95 19.18
C ILE A 20 4.93 -5.30 17.84
N ARG A 21 5.20 -6.51 17.35
CA ARG A 21 4.57 -7.07 16.16
C ARG A 21 3.39 -7.96 16.55
N LEU A 22 2.24 -7.73 15.92
CA LEU A 22 1.08 -8.61 16.02
C LEU A 22 0.99 -9.45 14.73
N GLY A 23 0.96 -10.75 14.87
CA GLY A 23 0.93 -11.68 13.75
C GLY A 23 1.19 -13.11 14.19
N SER A 24 1.16 -14.05 13.23
CA SER A 24 1.48 -15.45 13.46
C SER A 24 2.99 -15.69 13.35
N GLU A 25 3.53 -16.53 14.20
CA GLU A 25 4.92 -16.98 14.13
C GLU A 25 5.21 -17.70 12.79
N LEU A 26 4.25 -18.49 12.28
CA LEU A 26 4.39 -19.22 11.02
C LEU A 26 4.58 -18.31 9.79
N SER A 27 4.08 -17.08 9.85
CA SER A 27 4.20 -16.09 8.78
C SER A 27 5.24 -15.00 9.07
N CYS A 28 6.00 -15.16 10.16
CA CYS A 28 7.01 -14.21 10.60
C CYS A 28 8.40 -14.65 10.13
N ASP A 29 9.18 -13.71 9.62
CA ASP A 29 10.61 -13.93 9.38
C ASP A 29 11.33 -14.11 10.72
N ASP A 30 12.30 -15.02 10.77
CA ASP A 30 13.02 -15.36 12.00
C ASP A 30 13.64 -14.15 12.70
N SER A 31 14.09 -13.16 11.93
CA SER A 31 14.69 -11.93 12.47
C SER A 31 13.69 -11.05 13.23
N PHE A 32 12.39 -11.23 13.03
CA PHE A 32 11.33 -10.47 13.70
C PHE A 32 10.55 -11.26 14.76
N ARG A 33 10.83 -12.56 14.92
CA ARG A 33 10.18 -13.38 15.96
C ARG A 33 10.33 -12.82 17.37
N PRO A 34 11.50 -12.28 17.79
CA PRO A 34 11.64 -11.68 19.13
C PRO A 34 10.68 -10.51 19.41
N TYR A 35 10.14 -9.87 18.36
CA TYR A 35 9.23 -8.73 18.48
C TYR A 35 7.75 -9.14 18.46
N LEU A 36 7.44 -10.44 18.25
CA LEU A 36 6.05 -10.91 18.36
C LEU A 36 5.53 -10.68 19.76
N ILE A 37 4.25 -10.29 19.86
CA ILE A 37 3.62 -9.94 21.13
C ILE A 37 3.74 -11.08 22.16
N GLU A 38 3.61 -12.32 21.73
CA GLU A 38 3.75 -13.51 22.56
C GLU A 38 5.15 -13.57 23.19
N ASN A 39 6.20 -13.38 22.39
CA ASN A 39 7.60 -13.45 22.86
C ASN A 39 7.99 -12.22 23.68
N VAL A 40 7.47 -11.03 23.32
CA VAL A 40 7.69 -9.79 24.09
C VAL A 40 7.05 -9.86 25.47
N LEU A 41 5.93 -10.59 25.61
CA LEU A 41 5.19 -10.73 26.86
C LEU A 41 5.58 -11.98 27.67
N GLU A 42 6.32 -12.93 27.08
CA GLU A 42 6.78 -14.16 27.76
C GLU A 42 7.47 -13.88 29.12
N PRO A 43 8.37 -12.87 29.26
CA PRO A 43 8.99 -12.55 30.53
C PRO A 43 8.06 -11.98 31.58
N CYS A 44 6.81 -11.62 31.23
CA CYS A 44 5.87 -10.98 32.12
C CYS A 44 5.11 -12.03 32.97
N ALA A 45 5.46 -12.15 34.24
CA ALA A 45 4.86 -13.11 35.14
C ALA A 45 3.47 -12.69 35.68
N THR A 46 3.13 -11.40 35.61
CA THR A 46 1.88 -10.87 36.17
C THR A 46 1.13 -9.99 35.15
N ARG A 47 -0.20 -9.92 35.33
CA ARG A 47 -1.06 -9.07 34.51
C ARG A 47 -0.60 -7.59 34.52
N ARG A 48 -0.10 -7.12 35.65
CA ARG A 48 0.41 -5.75 35.79
C ARG A 48 1.64 -5.53 34.92
N GLN A 49 2.59 -6.47 34.91
CA GLN A 49 3.77 -6.39 34.03
C GLN A 49 3.41 -6.39 32.56
N VAL A 50 2.41 -7.19 32.16
CA VAL A 50 1.88 -7.19 30.78
C VAL A 50 1.33 -5.81 30.43
N GLN A 51 0.50 -5.22 31.29
CA GLN A 51 -0.06 -3.89 31.09
C GLN A 51 1.04 -2.81 30.98
N GLU A 52 2.02 -2.83 31.89
CA GLU A 52 3.13 -1.90 31.90
C GLU A 52 3.99 -2.04 30.62
N ARG A 53 4.23 -3.28 30.17
CA ARG A 53 5.00 -3.54 28.93
C ARG A 53 4.27 -3.01 27.69
N ILE A 54 2.98 -3.26 27.57
CA ILE A 54 2.14 -2.74 26.48
C ILE A 54 2.07 -1.22 26.53
N ALA A 55 1.83 -0.63 27.70
CA ALA A 55 1.73 0.81 27.86
C ALA A 55 3.02 1.54 27.47
N ARG A 56 4.18 0.97 27.81
CA ARG A 56 5.49 1.54 27.52
C ARG A 56 5.86 1.51 26.04
N CYS A 57 5.48 0.45 25.32
CA CYS A 57 5.80 0.33 23.90
C CYS A 57 5.02 1.36 23.09
N ARG A 58 5.71 2.12 22.26
CA ARG A 58 5.10 3.20 21.47
C ARG A 58 4.64 2.77 20.09
N VAL A 59 5.24 1.74 19.52
CA VAL A 59 5.00 1.31 18.13
C VAL A 59 4.46 -0.12 18.11
N PHE A 60 3.34 -0.28 17.42
CA PHE A 60 2.72 -1.59 17.16
C PHE A 60 2.59 -1.78 15.66
N VAL A 61 2.97 -2.97 15.17
CA VAL A 61 2.98 -3.29 13.75
C VAL A 61 2.19 -4.58 13.53
N GLY A 62 1.32 -4.59 12.54
CA GLY A 62 0.54 -5.77 12.18
C GLY A 62 -0.30 -5.54 10.94
N THR A 63 -0.93 -6.59 10.43
CA THR A 63 -1.92 -6.43 9.36
C THR A 63 -3.23 -5.86 9.93
N VAL A 64 -4.01 -5.19 9.08
CA VAL A 64 -5.33 -4.67 9.46
C VAL A 64 -6.20 -5.77 10.05
N ALA A 65 -6.24 -6.95 9.43
CA ALA A 65 -7.01 -8.09 9.92
C ALA A 65 -6.58 -8.53 11.33
N THR A 66 -5.27 -8.61 11.58
CA THR A 66 -4.75 -8.98 12.90
C THR A 66 -5.07 -7.94 13.96
N LEU A 67 -4.87 -6.66 13.64
CA LEU A 67 -5.16 -5.57 14.56
C LEU A 67 -6.66 -5.46 14.86
N SER A 68 -7.52 -5.61 13.86
CA SER A 68 -8.98 -5.61 14.02
C SER A 68 -9.49 -6.77 14.91
N SER A 69 -8.77 -7.91 14.91
CA SER A 69 -9.12 -9.05 15.78
C SER A 69 -8.63 -8.94 17.23
N LYS A 70 -7.70 -8.02 17.52
CA LYS A 70 -7.06 -7.85 18.85
C LYS A 70 -7.64 -6.64 19.59
N THR A 71 -8.96 -6.60 19.72
CA THR A 71 -9.69 -5.48 20.37
C THR A 71 -9.28 -5.24 21.83
N GLU A 72 -8.78 -6.27 22.52
CA GLU A 72 -8.27 -6.16 23.90
C GLU A 72 -7.07 -5.21 24.01
N LEU A 73 -6.25 -5.10 22.97
CA LEU A 73 -5.13 -4.17 22.93
C LEU A 73 -5.61 -2.73 23.13
N PHE A 74 -6.70 -2.35 22.47
CA PHE A 74 -7.28 -1.00 22.53
C PHE A 74 -7.97 -0.70 23.86
N ARG A 75 -8.23 -1.74 24.67
CA ARG A 75 -8.69 -1.58 26.06
C ARG A 75 -7.53 -1.32 27.02
N LEU A 76 -6.33 -1.73 26.67
CA LEU A 76 -5.13 -1.56 27.48
C LEU A 76 -4.34 -0.28 27.12
N LYS A 77 -4.48 0.18 25.88
CA LYS A 77 -3.71 1.32 25.36
C LYS A 77 -4.50 2.09 24.30
N THR A 78 -4.42 3.42 24.38
CA THR A 78 -4.84 4.32 23.31
C THR A 78 -3.64 4.67 22.42
N PHE A 79 -3.90 4.95 21.16
CA PHE A 79 -2.90 5.32 20.17
C PHE A 79 -3.18 6.71 19.62
N ASP A 80 -2.16 7.54 19.53
CA ASP A 80 -2.29 8.88 18.96
C ASP A 80 -2.55 8.80 17.45
N VAL A 81 -1.86 7.88 16.76
CA VAL A 81 -1.89 7.75 15.30
C VAL A 81 -1.88 6.29 14.87
N ALA A 82 -2.71 5.95 13.91
CA ALA A 82 -2.60 4.73 13.09
C ALA A 82 -2.18 5.12 11.66
N ILE A 83 -1.13 4.48 11.16
CA ILE A 83 -0.66 4.62 9.79
C ILE A 83 -1.04 3.35 9.04
N VAL A 84 -1.82 3.50 7.99
CA VAL A 84 -2.28 2.40 7.13
C VAL A 84 -1.59 2.55 5.78
N ASP A 85 -0.65 1.66 5.51
CA ASP A 85 0.05 1.59 4.23
C ASP A 85 -0.72 0.72 3.22
N GLU A 86 -0.57 0.99 1.93
CA GLU A 86 -1.33 0.36 0.84
C GLU A 86 -2.85 0.41 1.06
N ALA A 87 -3.35 1.53 1.59
CA ALA A 87 -4.75 1.69 2.00
C ALA A 87 -5.75 1.55 0.84
N THR A 88 -5.31 1.68 -0.40
CA THR A 88 -6.11 1.43 -1.61
C THR A 88 -6.41 -0.05 -1.85
N GLN A 89 -5.63 -0.95 -1.27
CA GLN A 89 -5.82 -2.40 -1.35
C GLN A 89 -6.67 -2.95 -0.20
N ILE A 90 -7.18 -2.09 0.68
CA ILE A 90 -7.98 -2.47 1.85
C ILE A 90 -9.40 -1.97 1.63
N LEU A 91 -10.36 -2.90 1.58
CA LEU A 91 -11.76 -2.54 1.48
C LEU A 91 -12.23 -1.81 2.73
N GLU A 92 -13.12 -0.84 2.56
CA GLU A 92 -13.63 -0.02 3.69
C GLU A 92 -14.16 -0.88 4.85
N PRO A 93 -14.97 -1.94 4.64
CA PRO A 93 -15.44 -2.79 5.74
C PRO A 93 -14.33 -3.42 6.57
N GLN A 94 -13.16 -3.68 5.99
CA GLN A 94 -12.02 -4.27 6.70
C GLN A 94 -11.38 -3.29 7.71
N LEU A 95 -11.49 -1.97 7.45
CA LEU A 95 -10.99 -0.93 8.34
C LEU A 95 -11.96 -0.58 9.47
N LEU A 96 -13.25 -0.89 9.33
CA LEU A 96 -14.28 -0.53 10.33
C LEU A 96 -13.93 -1.04 11.72
N GLY A 97 -13.36 -2.24 11.82
CA GLY A 97 -12.90 -2.81 13.07
C GLY A 97 -11.91 -1.92 13.84
N LEU A 98 -11.03 -1.22 13.13
CA LEU A 98 -10.08 -0.27 13.72
C LEU A 98 -10.68 1.12 13.92
N LEU A 99 -11.44 1.61 12.94
CA LEU A 99 -12.06 2.94 13.00
C LEU A 99 -13.05 3.09 14.16
N CYS A 100 -13.75 2.00 14.49
CA CYS A 100 -14.78 1.99 15.54
C CYS A 100 -14.26 1.52 16.91
N THR A 101 -12.94 1.30 17.08
CA THR A 101 -12.40 0.88 18.37
C THR A 101 -12.56 1.94 19.43
N ARG A 102 -12.99 1.48 20.63
CA ARG A 102 -13.19 2.34 21.79
C ARG A 102 -12.31 1.90 22.96
N ASN A 103 -11.82 2.86 23.72
CA ASN A 103 -11.14 2.61 24.99
C ASN A 103 -12.18 2.29 26.09
N PRO A 104 -11.76 1.87 27.28
CA PRO A 104 -12.69 1.55 28.38
C PRO A 104 -13.58 2.72 28.84
N ALA A 105 -13.19 3.95 28.54
CA ALA A 105 -13.99 5.15 28.84
C ALA A 105 -15.02 5.48 27.75
N GLY A 106 -15.10 4.68 26.68
CA GLY A 106 -16.00 4.90 25.55
C GLY A 106 -15.52 5.92 24.52
N ALA A 107 -14.34 6.50 24.72
CA ALA A 107 -13.73 7.41 23.75
C ALA A 107 -12.96 6.63 22.66
N ASP A 108 -12.60 7.31 21.56
CA ASP A 108 -11.82 6.71 20.49
C ASP A 108 -10.50 6.15 21.01
N ALA A 109 -10.19 4.91 20.64
CA ALA A 109 -8.95 4.27 21.03
C ALA A 109 -7.77 4.70 20.11
N ILE A 110 -8.07 5.22 18.94
CA ILE A 110 -7.10 5.76 17.97
C ILE A 110 -7.48 7.19 17.64
N GLY A 111 -6.58 8.14 17.89
CA GLY A 111 -6.86 9.56 17.75
C GLY A 111 -6.86 10.07 16.32
N LYS A 112 -6.00 9.51 15.45
CA LYS A 112 -5.84 9.95 14.06
C LYS A 112 -5.46 8.77 13.15
N PHE A 113 -5.99 8.79 11.92
CA PHE A 113 -5.60 7.87 10.86
C PHE A 113 -4.83 8.62 9.77
N ILE A 114 -3.73 8.02 9.31
CA ILE A 114 -2.99 8.42 8.12
C ILE A 114 -3.09 7.26 7.14
N LEU A 115 -3.75 7.49 6.02
CA LEU A 115 -3.90 6.50 4.96
C LEU A 115 -2.87 6.81 3.86
N ILE A 116 -2.02 5.85 3.55
CA ILE A 116 -1.03 5.94 2.49
C ILE A 116 -1.45 4.94 1.41
N GLY A 117 -1.49 5.39 0.15
CA GLY A 117 -1.91 4.53 -0.94
C GLY A 117 -1.84 5.24 -2.29
N ASP A 118 -2.06 4.48 -3.33
CA ASP A 118 -2.05 4.95 -4.71
C ASP A 118 -3.24 4.35 -5.47
N HIS A 119 -4.27 5.15 -5.68
CA HIS A 119 -5.50 4.74 -6.38
C HIS A 119 -5.31 4.54 -7.90
N LYS A 120 -4.12 4.80 -8.44
CA LYS A 120 -3.76 4.50 -9.83
C LYS A 120 -3.08 3.14 -9.98
N GLN A 121 -2.71 2.50 -8.86
CA GLN A 121 -2.21 1.12 -8.84
C GLN A 121 -3.35 0.11 -8.70
N LEU A 122 -3.00 -1.17 -8.54
CA LEU A 122 -3.98 -2.25 -8.45
C LEU A 122 -4.88 -2.08 -7.22
N PRO A 123 -6.21 -2.14 -7.40
CA PRO A 123 -7.15 -2.08 -6.29
C PRO A 123 -7.17 -3.40 -5.50
N ALA A 124 -7.95 -3.42 -4.42
CA ALA A 124 -8.25 -4.64 -3.69
C ALA A 124 -8.89 -5.70 -4.61
N VAL A 125 -8.54 -6.97 -4.41
CA VAL A 125 -9.16 -8.09 -5.15
C VAL A 125 -10.56 -8.34 -4.58
N VAL A 126 -11.58 -8.18 -5.42
CA VAL A 126 -12.98 -8.43 -5.08
C VAL A 126 -13.58 -9.42 -6.07
N LEU A 127 -14.21 -10.46 -5.54
CA LEU A 127 -14.82 -11.53 -6.35
C LEU A 127 -16.23 -11.19 -6.83
N GLN A 128 -16.94 -10.32 -6.11
CA GLN A 128 -18.29 -9.88 -6.48
C GLN A 128 -18.26 -8.97 -7.71
N SER A 129 -19.32 -9.03 -8.52
CA SER A 129 -19.50 -8.07 -9.61
C SER A 129 -19.78 -6.66 -9.09
N SER A 130 -19.69 -5.66 -9.96
CA SER A 130 -19.98 -4.27 -9.58
C SER A 130 -21.44 -4.09 -9.16
N GLU A 131 -22.36 -4.79 -9.83
CA GLU A 131 -23.79 -4.77 -9.51
C GLU A 131 -24.11 -5.40 -8.15
N GLN A 132 -23.40 -6.48 -7.80
CA GLN A 132 -23.56 -7.14 -6.49
C GLN A 132 -23.01 -6.33 -5.32
N SER A 133 -22.13 -5.39 -5.60
CA SER A 133 -21.45 -4.54 -4.60
C SER A 133 -22.01 -3.12 -4.57
N GLU A 134 -22.99 -2.80 -5.42
CA GLU A 134 -23.60 -1.48 -5.50
C GLU A 134 -24.32 -1.12 -4.20
N VAL A 135 -24.17 0.11 -3.78
CA VAL A 135 -24.83 0.67 -2.60
C VAL A 135 -26.04 1.48 -3.04
N CYS A 136 -27.22 1.00 -2.65
CA CYS A 136 -28.51 1.65 -2.97
C CYS A 136 -29.04 2.55 -1.84
N ASP A 137 -28.43 2.55 -0.68
CA ASP A 137 -28.84 3.37 0.47
C ASP A 137 -28.44 4.83 0.25
N GLU A 138 -29.43 5.74 0.28
CA GLU A 138 -29.22 7.16 0.01
C GLU A 138 -28.30 7.85 1.04
N ALA A 139 -28.35 7.42 2.30
CA ALA A 139 -27.48 8.00 3.35
C ALA A 139 -26.02 7.61 3.14
N LEU A 140 -25.76 6.39 2.69
CA LEU A 140 -24.42 5.92 2.35
C LEU A 140 -23.92 6.59 1.06
N GLN A 141 -24.78 6.76 0.07
CA GLN A 141 -24.42 7.50 -1.14
C GLN A 141 -24.12 8.98 -0.86
N ALA A 142 -24.81 9.60 0.08
CA ALA A 142 -24.58 10.99 0.49
C ALA A 142 -23.18 11.22 1.07
N ILE A 143 -22.58 10.21 1.70
CA ILE A 143 -21.19 10.26 2.16
C ILE A 143 -20.17 9.78 1.10
N GLY A 144 -20.63 9.53 -0.13
CA GLY A 144 -19.80 9.15 -1.27
C GLY A 144 -19.49 7.66 -1.38
N LEU A 145 -20.20 6.79 -0.65
CA LEU A 145 -20.09 5.34 -0.75
C LEU A 145 -21.09 4.82 -1.78
N TYR A 146 -20.62 4.58 -3.00
CA TYR A 146 -21.44 4.09 -4.11
C TYR A 146 -21.26 2.60 -4.39
N ASN A 147 -20.12 2.04 -4.01
CA ASN A 147 -19.81 0.64 -4.21
C ASN A 147 -18.91 0.10 -3.09
N LEU A 148 -19.23 -1.09 -2.57
CA LEU A 148 -18.44 -1.75 -1.51
C LEU A 148 -17.08 -2.27 -1.97
N LYS A 149 -16.79 -2.21 -3.28
CA LYS A 149 -15.47 -2.50 -3.87
C LYS A 149 -14.48 -1.34 -3.66
N ASP A 150 -14.99 -0.14 -3.40
CA ASP A 150 -14.15 1.02 -3.17
C ASP A 150 -13.42 0.90 -1.83
N SER A 151 -12.16 1.32 -1.81
CA SER A 151 -11.44 1.49 -0.55
C SER A 151 -11.88 2.80 0.15
N LEU A 152 -11.73 2.85 1.46
CA LEU A 152 -11.93 4.10 2.21
C LEU A 152 -11.03 5.22 1.65
N PHE A 153 -9.78 4.88 1.27
CA PHE A 153 -8.84 5.82 0.68
C PHE A 153 -9.42 6.49 -0.59
N GLU A 154 -9.93 5.69 -1.53
CA GLU A 154 -10.50 6.22 -2.79
C GLU A 154 -11.74 7.06 -2.53
N ARG A 155 -12.61 6.63 -1.63
CA ARG A 155 -13.82 7.38 -1.27
C ARG A 155 -13.46 8.75 -0.69
N LEU A 156 -12.56 8.80 0.28
CA LEU A 156 -12.10 10.05 0.89
C LEU A 156 -11.38 10.94 -0.12
N TYR A 157 -10.46 10.38 -0.91
CA TYR A 157 -9.76 11.13 -1.95
C TYR A 157 -10.72 11.76 -2.96
N ARG A 158 -11.73 11.01 -3.42
CA ARG A 158 -12.75 11.46 -4.35
C ARG A 158 -13.57 12.63 -3.78
N ASN A 159 -13.96 12.54 -2.52
CA ASN A 159 -14.71 13.58 -1.84
C ASN A 159 -13.87 14.86 -1.64
N LEU A 160 -12.66 14.73 -1.14
CA LEU A 160 -11.75 15.85 -0.91
C LEU A 160 -11.33 16.54 -2.22
N SER A 161 -11.14 15.76 -3.29
CA SER A 161 -10.83 16.32 -4.63
C SER A 161 -11.99 17.14 -5.20
N LYS A 162 -13.23 16.69 -5.00
CA LYS A 162 -14.43 17.48 -5.39
C LYS A 162 -14.55 18.79 -4.61
N GLU A 163 -14.28 18.75 -3.30
CA GLU A 163 -14.29 19.97 -2.46
C GLU A 163 -13.21 20.97 -2.91
N SER A 164 -12.02 20.47 -3.24
CA SER A 164 -10.93 21.32 -3.75
C SER A 164 -11.30 21.97 -5.08
N ALA A 165 -11.88 21.23 -6.01
CA ALA A 165 -12.34 21.77 -7.30
C ALA A 165 -13.42 22.84 -7.12
N ASN A 166 -14.38 22.64 -6.21
CA ASN A 166 -15.43 23.61 -5.91
C ASN A 166 -14.87 24.89 -5.26
N ARG A 167 -13.85 24.79 -4.40
CA ARG A 167 -13.16 25.96 -3.81
C ARG A 167 -12.41 26.75 -4.87
N GLN A 168 -11.73 26.09 -5.81
CA GLN A 168 -11.03 26.76 -6.92
C GLN A 168 -11.99 27.49 -7.87
N ALA A 169 -13.14 26.91 -8.14
CA ALA A 169 -14.17 27.57 -8.97
C ALA A 169 -14.75 28.85 -8.32
N SER A 170 -14.68 28.96 -7.00
CA SER A 170 -15.16 30.10 -6.23
C SER A 170 -14.12 31.23 -6.09
N THR A 171 -12.84 30.93 -6.36
CA THR A 171 -11.73 31.90 -6.28
C THR A 171 -11.16 32.13 -7.68
N SER A 172 -11.43 33.26 -8.27
CA SER A 172 -11.02 33.66 -9.63
C SER A 172 -9.53 34.06 -9.72
N HIS A 173 -8.59 33.32 -9.18
CA HIS A 173 -7.17 33.56 -9.39
C HIS A 173 -6.32 32.27 -9.47
N SER A 174 -5.66 32.17 -10.62
CA SER A 174 -4.44 31.42 -11.01
C SER A 174 -4.15 30.05 -10.39
N SER A 175 -3.96 29.12 -11.30
CA SER A 175 -3.42 27.76 -11.22
C SER A 175 -2.11 27.63 -10.42
N SER A 176 -2.20 27.62 -9.12
CA SER A 176 -1.18 27.02 -8.25
C SER A 176 -1.85 25.88 -7.49
N PHE A 177 -1.21 24.71 -7.49
CA PHE A 177 -1.62 23.60 -6.64
C PHE A 177 -1.70 24.11 -5.20
N ILE A 178 -2.91 24.25 -4.67
CA ILE A 178 -3.13 24.60 -3.27
C ILE A 178 -3.20 23.28 -2.52
N PRO A 179 -2.23 22.95 -1.64
CA PRO A 179 -2.27 21.73 -0.85
C PRO A 179 -3.56 21.69 -0.03
N HIS A 180 -4.32 20.60 -0.15
CA HIS A 180 -5.48 20.39 0.71
C HIS A 180 -5.00 19.97 2.09
N PRO A 181 -5.52 20.53 3.20
CA PRO A 181 -5.02 20.21 4.54
C PRO A 181 -5.18 18.74 4.94
N SER A 182 -6.00 17.98 4.21
CA SER A 182 -6.30 16.58 4.53
C SER A 182 -5.65 15.56 3.59
N TYR A 183 -5.05 15.96 2.48
CA TYR A 183 -4.31 15.05 1.59
C TYR A 183 -3.16 15.76 0.87
N ASP A 184 -2.14 15.00 0.51
CA ASP A 184 -1.01 15.44 -0.29
C ASP A 184 -0.56 14.31 -1.23
N MET A 185 0.19 14.67 -2.27
CA MET A 185 0.73 13.72 -3.26
C MET A 185 2.25 13.78 -3.26
N LEU A 186 2.87 12.62 -3.04
CA LEU A 186 4.32 12.46 -3.16
C LEU A 186 4.71 12.32 -4.62
N CYS A 187 5.38 13.35 -5.17
CA CYS A 187 5.77 13.39 -6.57
C CYS A 187 7.18 12.86 -6.83
N ARG A 188 8.03 12.70 -5.80
CA ARG A 188 9.41 12.23 -5.98
C ARG A 188 9.52 10.74 -5.79
N GLN A 189 9.93 10.02 -6.84
CA GLN A 189 10.08 8.57 -6.82
C GLN A 189 11.56 8.16 -6.82
N GLY A 190 11.93 7.16 -6.02
CA GLY A 190 13.29 6.61 -5.92
C GLY A 190 13.41 5.17 -6.44
N ARG A 191 12.32 4.55 -6.91
CA ARG A 191 12.28 3.12 -7.23
C ARG A 191 12.65 2.82 -8.68
N MET A 192 11.99 3.48 -9.62
CA MET A 192 12.07 3.14 -11.05
C MET A 192 13.14 3.93 -11.77
N ASN A 193 13.78 3.30 -12.76
CA ASN A 193 14.56 4.01 -13.76
C ASN A 193 13.67 4.98 -14.55
N ILE A 194 14.25 6.06 -15.07
CA ILE A 194 13.52 7.13 -15.77
C ILE A 194 12.76 6.59 -16.98
N GLU A 195 13.36 5.69 -17.78
CA GLU A 195 12.72 5.09 -18.94
C GLU A 195 11.51 4.23 -18.55
N VAL A 196 11.64 3.43 -17.47
CA VAL A 196 10.55 2.60 -16.94
C VAL A 196 9.42 3.46 -16.40
N ALA A 197 9.75 4.57 -15.74
CA ALA A 197 8.77 5.49 -15.16
C ALA A 197 8.01 6.32 -16.21
N LEU A 198 8.54 6.47 -17.42
CA LEU A 198 8.02 7.42 -18.42
C LEU A 198 6.57 7.13 -18.79
N PHE A 199 6.23 5.87 -19.08
CA PHE A 199 4.88 5.51 -19.46
C PHE A 199 3.88 5.70 -18.30
N PRO A 200 4.06 5.09 -17.12
CA PRO A 200 3.12 5.28 -16.01
C PRO A 200 3.03 6.74 -15.57
N ASN A 201 4.13 7.50 -15.62
CA ASN A 201 4.11 8.92 -15.27
C ASN A 201 3.17 9.72 -16.19
N ARG A 202 3.25 9.50 -17.49
CA ARG A 202 2.40 10.19 -18.47
C ARG A 202 0.96 9.69 -18.44
N ALA A 203 0.76 8.37 -18.34
CA ALA A 203 -0.56 7.77 -18.44
C ALA A 203 -1.43 7.97 -17.18
N PHE A 204 -0.82 7.97 -16.00
CA PHE A 204 -1.56 7.92 -14.73
C PHE A 204 -1.29 9.10 -13.79
N TYR A 205 -0.09 9.71 -13.87
CA TYR A 205 0.32 10.75 -12.93
C TYR A 205 0.49 12.14 -13.56
N GLY A 206 0.01 12.32 -14.79
CA GLY A 206 0.02 13.63 -15.46
C GLY A 206 1.41 14.25 -15.67
N GLY A 207 2.47 13.43 -15.65
CA GLY A 207 3.84 13.88 -15.76
C GLY A 207 4.45 14.43 -14.47
N LEU A 208 3.77 14.29 -13.34
CA LEU A 208 4.17 14.90 -12.05
C LEU A 208 5.26 14.13 -11.30
N LEU A 209 5.54 12.87 -11.68
CA LEU A 209 6.56 12.08 -10.99
C LEU A 209 7.97 12.50 -11.41
N GLU A 210 8.78 12.87 -10.44
CA GLU A 210 10.18 13.27 -10.62
C GLU A 210 11.12 12.22 -10.00
N PRO A 211 12.21 11.84 -10.68
CA PRO A 211 13.22 10.97 -10.09
C PRO A 211 14.02 11.73 -9.03
N VAL A 212 14.41 11.05 -7.96
CA VAL A 212 15.29 11.63 -6.93
C VAL A 212 16.77 11.64 -7.33
N GLY A 213 17.12 11.10 -8.50
CA GLY A 213 18.48 11.14 -9.04
C GLY A 213 19.42 10.04 -8.53
N LEU A 214 18.88 8.92 -8.04
CA LEU A 214 19.69 7.78 -7.61
C LEU A 214 20.39 7.10 -8.78
N PRO A 215 21.59 6.51 -8.60
CA PRO A 215 22.38 5.92 -9.70
C PRO A 215 21.59 4.91 -10.55
N HIS A 216 20.81 4.04 -9.94
CA HIS A 216 20.01 3.04 -10.65
C HIS A 216 18.85 3.64 -11.49
N GLN A 217 18.47 4.88 -11.21
CA GLN A 217 17.44 5.57 -11.99
C GLN A 217 17.95 6.09 -13.33
N GLN A 218 19.24 6.33 -13.46
CA GLN A 218 19.88 6.94 -14.63
C GLN A 218 20.88 6.00 -15.33
N GLY A 219 21.22 4.88 -14.68
CA GLY A 219 22.20 3.94 -15.19
C GLY A 219 21.79 3.33 -16.55
N GLU A 220 22.72 3.21 -17.47
CA GLU A 220 22.55 2.46 -18.72
C GLU A 220 22.67 0.96 -18.48
N LEU A 221 22.01 0.16 -19.31
CA LEU A 221 22.21 -1.28 -19.35
C LEU A 221 23.40 -1.58 -20.24
N THR A 222 24.43 -2.19 -19.67
CA THR A 222 25.57 -2.72 -20.41
C THR A 222 25.41 -4.23 -20.57
N LEU A 223 25.56 -4.73 -21.80
CA LEU A 223 25.54 -6.17 -22.05
C LEU A 223 26.89 -6.78 -21.66
N ALA A 224 26.82 -8.00 -21.14
CA ALA A 224 28.02 -8.83 -21.06
C ALA A 224 28.60 -9.08 -22.48
N PRO A 225 29.93 -9.16 -22.63
CA PRO A 225 30.54 -9.32 -23.94
C PRO A 225 29.98 -10.48 -24.78
N GLU A 226 29.60 -11.56 -24.11
CA GLU A 226 29.05 -12.78 -24.71
C GLU A 226 27.67 -12.56 -25.35
N LEU A 227 26.95 -11.50 -24.95
CA LEU A 227 25.61 -11.16 -25.44
C LEU A 227 25.60 -10.07 -26.51
N CYS A 228 26.75 -9.43 -26.77
CA CYS A 228 26.83 -8.33 -27.71
C CYS A 228 26.52 -8.75 -29.16
N ASP A 229 26.84 -9.98 -29.54
CA ASP A 229 26.65 -10.53 -30.88
C ASP A 229 25.33 -11.32 -31.05
N CYS A 230 24.46 -11.35 -30.03
CA CYS A 230 23.20 -12.04 -30.15
C CYS A 230 22.15 -11.24 -30.94
N GLU A 231 21.25 -11.95 -31.61
CA GLU A 231 20.16 -11.36 -32.44
C GLU A 231 19.33 -10.32 -31.65
N PHE A 232 19.25 -10.46 -30.34
CA PHE A 232 18.45 -9.61 -29.45
C PHE A 232 19.27 -8.53 -28.72
N ALA A 233 20.56 -8.36 -29.03
CA ALA A 233 21.44 -7.42 -28.32
C ALA A 233 20.82 -6.00 -28.20
N GLY A 234 20.24 -5.50 -29.31
CA GLY A 234 19.60 -4.18 -29.34
C GLY A 234 18.34 -4.06 -28.46
N LEU A 235 17.69 -5.17 -28.16
CA LEU A 235 16.54 -5.21 -27.21
C LEU A 235 17.01 -5.30 -25.76
N LEU A 236 18.06 -6.08 -25.52
CA LEU A 236 18.60 -6.31 -24.18
C LEU A 236 19.26 -5.05 -23.58
N THR A 237 19.64 -4.08 -24.39
CA THR A 237 20.14 -2.77 -23.94
C THR A 237 19.03 -1.80 -23.54
N ARG A 238 17.77 -2.09 -23.85
CA ARG A 238 16.63 -1.24 -23.53
C ARG A 238 15.96 -1.68 -22.22
N ARG A 239 15.62 -0.75 -21.35
CA ARG A 239 14.90 -1.05 -20.11
C ARG A 239 13.42 -1.31 -20.36
N VAL A 240 12.87 -0.80 -21.45
CA VAL A 240 11.50 -1.04 -21.87
C VAL A 240 11.51 -1.42 -23.33
N ALA A 241 11.03 -2.63 -23.65
CA ALA A 241 10.84 -3.10 -25.00
C ALA A 241 9.48 -3.75 -25.14
N PHE A 242 8.78 -3.47 -26.23
CA PHE A 242 7.53 -4.14 -26.57
C PHE A 242 7.83 -5.23 -27.62
N LEU A 243 7.59 -6.48 -27.25
CA LEU A 243 7.72 -7.64 -28.12
C LEU A 243 6.33 -8.17 -28.42
N PRO A 244 5.80 -8.00 -29.64
CA PRO A 244 4.51 -8.55 -30.00
C PRO A 244 4.58 -10.08 -30.02
N ALA A 245 3.80 -10.73 -29.18
CA ALA A 245 3.59 -12.18 -29.26
C ALA A 245 2.48 -12.50 -30.27
N ALA A 246 2.61 -13.61 -30.99
CA ALA A 246 1.55 -14.09 -31.86
C ALA A 246 0.31 -14.43 -31.02
N VAL A 247 -0.88 -14.04 -31.53
CA VAL A 247 -2.16 -14.45 -30.94
C VAL A 247 -2.34 -15.92 -31.26
N GLU A 248 -2.23 -16.77 -30.23
CA GLU A 248 -2.53 -18.20 -30.38
C GLU A 248 -4.04 -18.43 -30.27
N PRO A 249 -4.59 -19.41 -31.00
CA PRO A 249 -5.97 -19.80 -30.83
C PRO A 249 -6.21 -20.20 -29.35
N PRO A 250 -7.43 -20.06 -28.81
CA PRO A 250 -7.70 -20.24 -27.38
C PRO A 250 -7.18 -21.61 -26.93
N ALA A 251 -6.14 -21.57 -26.13
CA ALA A 251 -5.60 -22.74 -25.46
C ALA A 251 -6.61 -23.26 -24.42
N GLN A 252 -6.40 -24.46 -23.94
CA GLN A 252 -7.24 -25.07 -22.89
C GLN A 252 -7.33 -24.24 -21.59
N SER A 253 -6.52 -23.20 -21.46
CA SER A 253 -6.56 -22.23 -20.35
C SER A 253 -6.30 -20.82 -20.87
N ALA A 254 -7.17 -19.86 -20.54
CA ALA A 254 -6.99 -18.44 -20.83
C ALA A 254 -5.76 -17.79 -20.14
N LYS A 255 -5.05 -18.55 -19.30
CA LYS A 255 -3.86 -18.10 -18.56
C LYS A 255 -2.55 -18.64 -19.16
N MET A 256 -2.59 -19.31 -20.31
CA MET A 256 -1.39 -19.89 -20.95
C MET A 256 -1.20 -19.30 -22.34
N ASN A 257 -0.02 -18.76 -22.60
CA ASN A 257 0.45 -18.36 -23.91
C ASN A 257 1.86 -18.93 -24.13
N HIS A 258 1.98 -19.90 -25.06
CA HIS A 258 3.25 -20.57 -25.32
C HIS A 258 4.27 -19.65 -26.00
N SER A 259 3.82 -18.72 -26.83
CA SER A 259 4.69 -17.72 -27.48
C SER A 259 5.29 -16.78 -26.45
N GLU A 260 4.53 -16.30 -25.48
CA GLU A 260 5.02 -15.48 -24.37
C GLU A 260 5.96 -16.27 -23.46
N ALA A 261 5.64 -17.52 -23.15
CA ALA A 261 6.50 -18.38 -22.34
C ALA A 261 7.86 -18.62 -23.02
N ARG A 262 7.90 -18.77 -24.36
CA ARG A 262 9.15 -18.91 -25.11
C ARG A 262 9.99 -17.63 -25.02
N LEU A 263 9.38 -16.45 -25.16
CA LEU A 263 10.07 -15.17 -25.00
C LEU A 263 10.63 -14.98 -23.58
N SER A 264 9.88 -15.41 -22.56
CA SER A 264 10.32 -15.36 -21.17
C SER A 264 11.54 -16.26 -20.90
N LEU A 265 11.63 -17.42 -21.55
CA LEU A 265 12.75 -18.34 -21.41
C LEU A 265 14.06 -17.85 -22.03
N ILE A 266 14.01 -16.90 -22.96
CA ILE A 266 15.22 -16.28 -23.55
C ILE A 266 16.00 -15.46 -22.51
N HIS A 267 15.36 -15.06 -21.41
CA HIS A 267 15.97 -14.26 -20.33
C HIS A 267 16.53 -15.09 -19.17
N ILE A 268 16.38 -16.39 -19.19
CA ILE A 268 16.91 -17.31 -18.19
C ILE A 268 18.17 -17.98 -18.72
#